data_f1916e85c01211007695445ced4d3371
#
_entry.id   f1916e85c01211007695445ced4d3371
#
_cell.length_a   1.000
_cell.length_b   1.000
_cell.length_c   1.000
_cell.angle_alpha   90.00
_cell.angle_beta   90.00
_cell.angle_gamma   90.00
#
_symmetry.space_group_name_H-M   'P 1'
#
loop_
_entity.id
_entity.type
_entity.pdbx_description
1 polymer ?
#
loop_
_entity_poly.entity_id
_entity_poly.type
_entity_poly.pdbx_seq_one_letter_code
_entity_poly.pdbx_strand_id
1 'polypeptide(L)'
;MAQPQHTTLTRRERQIMDILYRRGRATAGEVMDDLPGSPTSSTVRTQLRVLEEKGHVRHDAEGLRYVYMPAVPRHTARKSALKHLVATFFDGSTEKVVHALLGSENPSEEELERIAELVAKARRESTR
;
A
#
# COMPACT_ATOMS: atom_id res chain seq x y z
N MET A 1 -12.36 -11.76 9.26
CA MET A 1 -11.87 -11.06 8.06
C MET A 1 -10.36 -11.13 8.00
N ALA A 2 -9.81 -11.54 6.88
CA ALA A 2 -8.37 -11.68 6.76
C ALA A 2 -7.70 -10.30 6.78
N GLN A 3 -6.64 -10.15 7.59
CA GLN A 3 -5.81 -8.95 7.58
C GLN A 3 -4.78 -9.08 6.45
N PRO A 4 -4.44 -7.98 5.78
CA PRO A 4 -3.36 -8.02 4.80
C PRO A 4 -2.07 -8.49 5.47
N GLN A 5 -1.36 -9.38 4.81
CA GLN A 5 -0.06 -9.82 5.30
C GLN A 5 0.98 -8.76 4.97
N HIS A 6 1.84 -8.49 5.95
CA HIS A 6 2.91 -7.48 5.79
C HIS A 6 4.13 -8.09 5.11
N THR A 7 3.90 -8.80 4.02
CA THR A 7 4.98 -9.34 3.20
C THR A 7 5.34 -8.33 2.13
N THR A 8 6.61 -8.33 1.74
CA THR A 8 7.06 -7.47 0.66
C THR A 8 6.36 -7.88 -0.64
N LEU A 9 5.68 -6.93 -1.27
CA LEU A 9 5.06 -7.18 -2.56
C LEU A 9 6.12 -7.11 -3.66
N THR A 10 5.98 -7.96 -4.66
CA THR A 10 6.81 -7.87 -5.86
C THR A 10 6.49 -6.57 -6.60
N ARG A 11 7.38 -6.19 -7.52
CA ARG A 11 7.15 -5.00 -8.34
C ARG A 11 5.82 -5.09 -9.09
N ARG A 12 5.55 -6.24 -9.70
CA ARG A 12 4.31 -6.45 -10.45
C ARG A 12 3.08 -6.40 -9.54
N GLU A 13 3.19 -6.99 -8.36
CA GLU A 13 2.11 -6.94 -7.39
C GLU A 13 1.79 -5.50 -6.96
N ARG A 14 2.83 -4.68 -6.74
CA ARG A 14 2.63 -3.27 -6.41
C ARG A 14 1.94 -2.52 -7.55
N GLN A 15 2.33 -2.81 -8.79
CA GLN A 15 1.69 -2.19 -9.95
C GLN A 15 0.21 -2.55 -10.03
N ILE A 16 -0.12 -3.80 -9.77
CA ILE A 16 -1.53 -4.25 -9.75
C ILE A 16 -2.30 -3.54 -8.64
N MET A 17 -1.74 -3.47 -7.44
CA MET A 17 -2.41 -2.79 -6.33
C MET A 17 -2.64 -1.31 -6.64
N ASP A 18 -1.67 -0.63 -7.25
CA ASP A 18 -1.82 0.78 -7.64
C ASP A 18 -2.98 0.97 -8.62
N ILE A 19 -3.11 0.04 -9.58
CA ILE A 19 -4.22 0.08 -10.55
C ILE A 19 -5.56 -0.10 -9.85
N LEU A 20 -5.66 -1.08 -8.95
CA LEU A 20 -6.89 -1.37 -8.22
C LEU A 20 -7.28 -0.21 -7.30
N TYR A 21 -6.33 0.41 -6.62
CA TYR A 21 -6.61 1.59 -5.79
C TYR A 21 -7.09 2.77 -6.64
N ARG A 22 -6.51 2.96 -7.83
CA ARG A 22 -6.89 4.05 -8.72
C ARG A 22 -8.28 3.84 -9.33
N ARG A 23 -8.56 2.61 -9.79
CA ARG A 23 -9.85 2.29 -10.42
C ARG A 23 -10.97 2.01 -9.41
N GLY A 24 -10.60 1.61 -8.20
CA GLY A 24 -11.57 1.15 -7.20
C GLY A 24 -11.93 -0.32 -7.37
N ARG A 25 -12.22 -0.72 -8.61
CA ARG A 25 -12.52 -2.12 -8.95
C ARG A 25 -12.19 -2.33 -10.43
N ALA A 26 -11.79 -3.54 -10.79
CA ALA A 26 -11.41 -3.85 -12.16
C ALA A 26 -11.47 -5.36 -12.43
N THR A 27 -11.77 -5.70 -13.68
CA THR A 27 -11.62 -7.07 -14.16
C THR A 27 -10.15 -7.35 -14.42
N ALA A 28 -9.79 -8.63 -14.56
CA ALA A 28 -8.41 -9.00 -14.92
C ALA A 28 -7.98 -8.36 -16.24
N GLY A 29 -8.91 -8.29 -17.21
CA GLY A 29 -8.63 -7.63 -18.50
C GLY A 29 -8.31 -6.15 -18.35
N GLU A 30 -9.06 -5.45 -17.51
CA GLU A 30 -8.82 -4.03 -17.26
C GLU A 30 -7.48 -3.80 -16.55
N VAL A 31 -7.15 -4.67 -15.60
CA VAL A 31 -5.83 -4.61 -14.95
C VAL A 31 -4.73 -4.85 -15.96
N MET A 32 -4.90 -5.86 -16.82
CA MET A 32 -3.93 -6.18 -17.86
C MET A 32 -3.69 -4.98 -18.79
N ASP A 33 -4.76 -4.29 -19.19
CA ASP A 33 -4.66 -3.13 -20.06
C ASP A 33 -3.84 -2.00 -19.47
N ASP A 34 -3.88 -1.83 -18.15
CA ASP A 34 -3.16 -0.76 -17.46
C ASP A 34 -1.73 -1.13 -17.08
N LEU A 35 -1.38 -2.41 -17.15
CA LEU A 35 -0.05 -2.86 -16.74
C LEU A 35 1.00 -2.61 -17.83
N PRO A 36 2.19 -2.15 -17.47
CA PRO A 36 3.27 -2.03 -18.45
C PRO A 36 3.81 -3.40 -18.83
N GLY A 37 4.43 -3.49 -20.01
CA GLY A 37 5.09 -4.71 -20.47
C GLY A 37 4.19 -5.76 -21.06
N SER A 38 2.92 -5.46 -21.26
CA SER A 38 1.96 -6.36 -21.92
C SER A 38 1.98 -7.80 -21.39
N PRO A 39 1.74 -8.00 -20.09
CA PRO A 39 1.71 -9.35 -19.53
C PRO A 39 0.54 -10.16 -20.08
N THR A 40 0.65 -11.50 -20.04
CA THR A 40 -0.42 -12.37 -20.49
C THR A 40 -1.57 -12.38 -19.50
N SER A 41 -2.76 -12.71 -19.99
CA SER A 41 -3.95 -12.85 -19.15
C SER A 41 -3.72 -13.89 -18.04
N SER A 42 -3.07 -15.00 -18.36
CA SER A 42 -2.75 -16.04 -17.40
C SER A 42 -1.88 -15.53 -16.26
N THR A 43 -0.86 -14.75 -16.59
CA THR A 43 0.05 -14.16 -15.60
C THR A 43 -0.72 -13.23 -14.67
N VAL A 44 -1.55 -12.35 -15.22
CA VAL A 44 -2.32 -11.38 -14.43
C VAL A 44 -3.27 -12.08 -13.48
N ARG A 45 -3.99 -13.10 -13.97
CA ARG A 45 -4.93 -13.87 -13.14
C ARG A 45 -4.23 -14.60 -12.01
N THR A 46 -3.06 -15.18 -12.29
CA THR A 46 -2.27 -15.86 -11.26
C THR A 46 -1.83 -14.87 -10.17
N GLN A 47 -1.38 -13.68 -10.57
CA GLN A 47 -0.94 -12.68 -9.61
C GLN A 47 -2.10 -12.12 -8.78
N LEU A 48 -3.27 -11.94 -9.39
CA LEU A 48 -4.47 -11.53 -8.65
C LEU A 48 -4.87 -12.58 -7.62
N ARG A 49 -4.79 -13.86 -8.00
CA ARG A 49 -5.07 -14.95 -7.06
C ARG A 49 -4.10 -14.96 -5.89
N VAL A 50 -2.81 -14.77 -6.16
CA VAL A 50 -1.80 -14.70 -5.11
C VAL A 50 -2.06 -13.51 -4.17
N LEU A 51 -2.40 -12.34 -4.73
CA LEU A 51 -2.73 -11.17 -3.93
C LEU A 51 -3.97 -11.40 -3.05
N GLU A 52 -4.94 -12.15 -3.57
CA GLU A 52 -6.13 -12.50 -2.79
C GLU A 52 -5.78 -13.45 -1.66
N GLU A 53 -4.93 -14.44 -1.91
CA GLU A 53 -4.45 -15.36 -0.88
C GLU A 53 -3.68 -14.63 0.22
N LYS A 54 -2.94 -13.58 -0.14
CA LYS A 54 -2.21 -12.74 0.81
C LYS A 54 -3.11 -11.76 1.58
N GLY A 55 -4.39 -11.66 1.20
CA GLY A 55 -5.34 -10.77 1.87
C GLY A 55 -5.37 -9.34 1.38
N HIS A 56 -4.69 -9.04 0.28
CA HIS A 56 -4.65 -7.68 -0.27
C HIS A 56 -5.80 -7.37 -1.22
N VAL A 57 -6.38 -8.39 -1.82
CA VAL A 57 -7.40 -8.27 -2.87
C VAL A 57 -8.57 -9.19 -2.54
N ARG A 58 -9.77 -8.78 -2.88
CA ARG A 58 -10.94 -9.63 -2.90
C ARG A 58 -11.63 -9.50 -4.26
N HIS A 59 -12.55 -10.40 -4.57
CA HIS A 59 -13.28 -10.32 -5.83
C HIS A 59 -14.75 -10.65 -5.63
N ASP A 60 -15.57 -10.14 -6.55
CA ASP A 60 -16.98 -10.49 -6.68
C ASP A 60 -17.18 -11.07 -8.08
N ALA A 61 -18.09 -12.02 -8.20
CA ALA A 61 -18.49 -12.55 -9.51
C ALA A 61 -19.58 -11.65 -10.09
N GLU A 62 -19.39 -11.19 -11.32
CA GLU A 62 -20.40 -10.42 -12.05
C GLU A 62 -20.60 -11.06 -13.42
N GLY A 63 -21.66 -11.85 -13.55
CA GLY A 63 -21.89 -12.65 -14.73
C GLY A 63 -20.81 -13.71 -14.84
N LEU A 64 -20.13 -13.76 -15.98
CA LEU A 64 -19.05 -14.72 -16.25
C LEU A 64 -17.66 -14.16 -15.89
N ARG A 65 -17.61 -12.98 -15.27
CA ARG A 65 -16.35 -12.33 -14.96
C ARG A 65 -16.20 -12.14 -13.46
N TYR A 66 -14.94 -12.09 -13.01
CA TYR A 66 -14.59 -11.65 -11.68
C TYR A 66 -14.18 -10.20 -11.72
N VAL A 67 -14.65 -9.43 -10.75
CA VAL A 67 -14.26 -8.04 -10.55
C VAL A 67 -13.46 -7.98 -9.27
N TYR A 68 -12.23 -7.49 -9.37
CA TYR A 68 -11.28 -7.45 -8.26
C TYR A 68 -11.25 -6.06 -7.65
N MET A 69 -11.01 -6.00 -6.35
CA MET A 69 -10.92 -4.74 -5.63
C MET A 69 -9.98 -4.89 -4.45
N PRO A 70 -9.40 -3.77 -3.93
CA PRO A 70 -8.60 -3.86 -2.72
C PRO A 70 -9.45 -4.39 -1.57
N ALA A 71 -8.91 -5.34 -0.82
CA ALA A 71 -9.61 -5.91 0.33
C ALA A 71 -9.69 -4.91 1.48
N VAL A 72 -8.70 -4.00 1.54
CA VAL A 72 -8.60 -2.98 2.59
C VAL A 72 -8.36 -1.63 1.91
N PRO A 73 -9.03 -0.55 2.34
CA PRO A 73 -8.78 0.78 1.78
C PRO A 73 -7.30 1.15 1.88
N ARG A 74 -6.80 1.92 0.89
CA ARG A 74 -5.38 2.32 0.83
C ARG A 74 -4.90 2.92 2.16
N HIS A 75 -5.70 3.82 2.73
CA HIS A 75 -5.35 4.47 4.00
C HIS A 75 -5.13 3.45 5.13
N THR A 76 -6.04 2.48 5.26
CA THR A 76 -5.94 1.44 6.29
C THR A 76 -4.73 0.54 6.03
N ALA A 77 -4.48 0.18 4.77
CA ALA A 77 -3.33 -0.65 4.41
C ALA A 77 -2.02 0.06 4.73
N ARG A 78 -1.90 1.35 4.42
CA ARG A 78 -0.72 2.15 4.74
C ARG A 78 -0.49 2.22 6.24
N LYS A 79 -1.54 2.45 7.01
CA LYS A 79 -1.45 2.58 8.46
C LYS A 79 -0.99 1.28 9.10
N SER A 80 -1.55 0.15 8.64
CA SER A 80 -1.19 -1.18 9.13
C SER A 80 0.27 -1.52 8.80
N ALA A 81 0.69 -1.26 7.56
CA ALA A 81 2.07 -1.51 7.12
C ALA A 81 3.06 -0.68 7.90
N LEU A 82 2.74 0.58 8.15
CA LEU A 82 3.59 1.49 8.92
C LEU A 82 3.75 1.00 10.35
N LYS A 83 2.64 0.64 10.99
CA LYS A 83 2.67 0.12 12.36
C LYS A 83 3.54 -1.12 12.46
N HIS A 84 3.41 -2.03 11.50
CA HIS A 84 4.23 -3.25 11.46
C HIS A 84 5.71 -2.94 11.31
N LEU A 85 6.05 -2.03 10.39
CA LEU A 85 7.43 -1.61 10.15
C LEU A 85 8.07 -1.02 11.42
N VAL A 86 7.35 -0.11 12.06
CA VAL A 86 7.82 0.56 13.28
C VAL A 86 8.07 -0.46 14.40
N ALA A 87 7.12 -1.40 14.58
CA ALA A 87 7.26 -2.42 15.61
C ALA A 87 8.41 -3.39 15.30
N THR A 88 8.56 -3.79 14.05
CA THR A 88 9.52 -4.83 13.66
C THR A 88 10.96 -4.32 13.61
N PHE A 89 11.17 -3.13 13.02
CA PHE A 89 12.53 -2.65 12.72
C PHE A 89 12.97 -1.48 13.57
N PHE A 90 12.07 -0.84 14.29
CA PHE A 90 12.37 0.39 15.06
C PHE A 90 11.90 0.31 16.51
N ASP A 91 11.73 -0.89 17.03
CA ASP A 91 11.37 -1.13 18.44
C ASP A 91 10.12 -0.36 18.90
N GLY A 92 9.20 -0.08 17.98
CA GLY A 92 8.00 0.69 18.28
C GLY A 92 8.24 2.19 18.44
N SER A 93 9.43 2.68 18.12
CA SER A 93 9.82 4.07 18.35
C SER A 93 9.63 4.95 17.12
N THR A 94 8.71 5.90 17.21
CA THR A 94 8.50 6.92 16.17
C THR A 94 9.76 7.77 15.99
N GLU A 95 10.44 8.11 17.09
CA GLU A 95 11.67 8.90 17.04
C GLU A 95 12.75 8.21 16.20
N LYS A 96 12.92 6.90 16.39
CA LYS A 96 13.91 6.15 15.61
C LYS A 96 13.60 6.14 14.12
N VAL A 97 12.32 6.04 13.78
CA VAL A 97 11.87 6.09 12.37
C VAL A 97 12.20 7.45 11.77
N VAL A 98 11.84 8.53 12.45
CA VAL A 98 12.09 9.90 11.97
C VAL A 98 13.59 10.14 11.81
N HIS A 99 14.39 9.71 12.79
CA HIS A 99 15.84 9.83 12.72
C HIS A 99 16.40 9.14 11.48
N ALA A 100 15.95 7.91 11.23
CA ALA A 100 16.40 7.13 10.07
C ALA A 100 16.00 7.79 8.75
N LEU A 101 14.76 8.30 8.66
CA LEU A 101 14.26 8.95 7.45
C LEU A 101 15.05 10.23 7.13
N LEU A 102 15.30 11.05 8.13
CA LEU A 102 16.03 12.30 7.93
C LEU A 102 17.49 12.06 7.54
N GLY A 103 18.08 10.96 8.01
CA GLY A 103 19.46 10.63 7.68
C GLY A 103 19.65 9.94 6.34
N SER A 104 18.68 9.15 5.88
CA SER A 104 18.84 8.33 4.68
C SER A 104 18.16 8.87 3.44
N GLU A 105 17.04 9.58 3.60
CA GLU A 105 16.25 10.03 2.45
C GLU A 105 16.62 11.43 1.96
N ASN A 106 17.41 12.15 2.75
CA ASN A 106 17.95 13.45 2.39
C ASN A 106 16.87 14.42 1.85
N PRO A 107 15.84 14.73 2.64
CA PRO A 107 14.73 15.54 2.17
C PRO A 107 15.15 16.99 1.84
N SER A 108 14.40 17.62 0.92
CA SER A 108 14.65 19.00 0.53
C SER A 108 14.32 19.98 1.68
N GLU A 109 14.81 21.22 1.56
CA GLU A 109 14.52 22.25 2.54
C GLU A 109 13.01 22.50 2.67
N GLU A 110 12.30 22.52 1.53
CA GLU A 110 10.86 22.71 1.52
C GLU A 110 10.14 21.56 2.23
N GLU A 111 10.61 20.33 2.01
CA GLU A 111 10.04 19.17 2.68
C GLU A 111 10.32 19.21 4.18
N LEU A 112 11.52 19.62 4.58
CA LEU A 112 11.86 19.76 6.00
C LEU A 112 10.97 20.77 6.69
N GLU A 113 10.63 21.89 6.03
CA GLU A 113 9.70 22.87 6.57
C GLU A 113 8.32 22.27 6.82
N ARG A 114 7.83 21.47 5.86
CA ARG A 114 6.53 20.81 6.01
C ARG A 114 6.56 19.76 7.12
N ILE A 115 7.68 19.06 7.28
CA ILE A 115 7.84 18.09 8.37
C ILE A 115 7.83 18.82 9.72
N ALA A 116 8.52 19.96 9.81
CA ALA A 116 8.53 20.77 11.03
C ALA A 116 7.12 21.22 11.42
N GLU A 117 6.29 21.56 10.43
CA GLU A 117 4.90 21.93 10.66
C GLU A 117 4.07 20.75 11.18
N LEU A 118 4.35 19.55 10.69
CA LEU A 118 3.68 18.34 11.18
C LEU A 118 4.02 18.08 12.64
N VAL A 119 5.28 18.28 13.03
CA VAL A 119 5.72 18.13 14.41
C VAL A 119 5.03 19.17 15.31
N ALA A 120 4.97 20.42 14.85
CA ALA A 120 4.31 21.49 15.61
C ALA A 120 2.82 21.21 15.82
N LYS A 121 2.16 20.68 14.78
CA LYS A 121 0.75 20.29 14.87
C LYS A 121 0.55 19.16 15.88
N ALA A 122 1.41 18.14 15.84
CA ALA A 122 1.32 17.02 16.77
C ALA A 122 1.48 17.49 18.23
N ARG A 123 2.36 18.46 18.48
CA ARG A 123 2.54 19.01 19.81
C ARG A 123 1.27 19.73 20.29
N ARG A 124 0.64 20.51 19.40
CA ARG A 124 -0.61 21.21 19.74
C ARG A 124 -1.72 20.22 20.09
N GLU A 125 -1.81 19.14 19.35
CA GLU A 125 -2.84 18.12 19.55
C GLU A 125 -2.61 17.33 20.84
N SER A 126 -1.36 17.12 21.22
CA SER A 126 -1.02 16.34 22.42
C SER A 126 -1.24 17.12 23.72
N THR A 127 -1.40 18.43 23.65
CA THR A 127 -1.62 19.28 24.85
C THR A 127 -3.10 19.51 25.16
N ARG A 128 -4.00 18.90 24.44
CA ARG A 128 -5.44 18.99 24.70
C ARG A 128 -5.89 18.04 25.78
#